data_1ae44839cb552e1ba220c1ada5a76afd
#
_entry.id   1ae44839cb552e1ba220c1ada5a76afd
#
_cell.length_a   1.000
_cell.length_b   1.000
_cell.length_c   1.000
_cell.angle_alpha   90.00
_cell.angle_beta   90.00
_cell.angle_gamma   90.00
#
_symmetry.space_group_name_H-M   'P 1'
#
loop_
_entity.id
_entity.type
_entity.pdbx_description
1 polymer ?
#
loop_
_entity_poly.entity_id
_entity_poly.type
_entity_poly.pdbx_seq_one_letter_code
_entity_poly.pdbx_strand_id
1 'polypeptide(L)'
;ENAWFSFVKRNYRHLFPQLCSRSRFNRTRRALMQTTELLRQKMISVFPIPVSSYYIIDSFPLAVCKFGRARYCKAFRGHGADYGKCPSKKETYYGYKVHALITLEGYIASFEITPASTDDREGLRDLTAHWSNVTILADKGYVGKNMGQEMQEKNICLFALKRSNSKENWPKSVRQLIFKLRRRVE
;
A
#
# COMPACT_ATOMS: atom_id res chain seq x y z
N GLU A 1 -7.73 12.15 10.48
CA GLU A 1 -9.16 12.26 10.83
C GLU A 1 -9.54 13.67 11.23
N ASN A 2 -8.86 14.25 12.22
CA ASN A 2 -9.16 15.59 12.74
C ASN A 2 -8.99 16.67 11.67
N ALA A 3 -7.93 16.62 10.88
CA ALA A 3 -7.66 17.58 9.81
C ALA A 3 -8.76 17.53 8.75
N TRP A 4 -9.16 16.32 8.31
CA TRP A 4 -10.23 16.16 7.32
C TRP A 4 -11.58 16.65 7.83
N PHE A 5 -11.99 16.28 9.05
CA PHE A 5 -13.24 16.75 9.64
C PHE A 5 -13.28 18.28 9.76
N SER A 6 -12.17 18.89 10.19
CA SER A 6 -12.04 20.35 10.29
C SER A 6 -12.09 21.02 8.92
N PHE A 7 -11.47 20.42 7.90
CA PHE A 7 -11.52 20.87 6.51
C PHE A 7 -12.95 20.86 5.96
N VAL A 8 -13.68 19.74 6.11
CA VAL A 8 -15.08 19.63 5.68
C VAL A 8 -15.97 20.63 6.42
N LYS A 9 -15.81 20.73 7.75
CA LYS A 9 -16.58 21.70 8.55
C LYS A 9 -16.36 23.14 8.11
N ARG A 10 -15.14 23.49 7.68
CA ARG A 10 -14.78 24.86 7.27
C ARG A 10 -15.24 25.17 5.84
N ASN A 11 -15.04 24.25 4.91
CA ASN A 11 -15.17 24.53 3.48
C ASN A 11 -16.49 24.02 2.87
N TYR A 12 -17.09 22.97 3.47
CA TYR A 12 -18.24 22.26 2.90
C TYR A 12 -19.40 22.15 3.86
N ARG A 13 -19.50 23.05 4.84
CA ARG A 13 -20.59 23.06 5.83
C ARG A 13 -21.98 23.15 5.17
N HIS A 14 -22.08 23.87 4.06
CA HIS A 14 -23.31 24.03 3.29
C HIS A 14 -23.82 22.69 2.69
N LEU A 15 -22.93 21.75 2.37
CA LEU A 15 -23.31 20.42 1.90
C LEU A 15 -23.72 19.48 3.05
N PHE A 16 -23.34 19.81 4.27
CA PHE A 16 -23.62 19.01 5.48
C PHE A 16 -24.25 19.87 6.57
N PRO A 17 -25.52 20.34 6.40
CA PRO A 17 -26.16 21.24 7.35
C PRO A 17 -26.27 20.64 8.76
N GLN A 18 -26.47 19.30 8.86
CA GLN A 18 -26.55 18.57 10.12
C GLN A 18 -25.27 17.79 10.43
N LEU A 19 -24.10 18.37 10.12
CA LEU A 19 -22.84 17.71 10.44
C LEU A 19 -22.76 17.39 11.94
N CYS A 20 -22.62 16.12 12.25
CA CYS A 20 -22.54 15.61 13.62
C CYS A 20 -21.27 16.10 14.35
N SER A 21 -21.16 15.83 15.66
CA SER A 21 -19.92 16.10 16.38
C SER A 21 -18.76 15.24 15.86
N ARG A 22 -17.54 15.73 16.01
CA ARG A 22 -16.32 15.00 15.62
C ARG A 22 -16.24 13.61 16.26
N SER A 23 -16.58 13.47 17.54
CA SER A 23 -16.56 12.21 18.23
C SER A 23 -17.57 11.21 17.66
N ARG A 24 -18.77 11.66 17.32
CA ARG A 24 -19.80 10.85 16.66
C ARG A 24 -19.34 10.44 15.26
N PHE A 25 -18.81 11.35 14.48
CA PHE A 25 -18.24 11.07 13.16
C PHE A 25 -17.17 9.97 13.22
N ASN A 26 -16.20 10.08 14.14
CA ASN A 26 -15.13 9.10 14.28
C ASN A 26 -15.65 7.71 14.70
N ARG A 27 -16.64 7.66 15.62
CA ARG A 27 -17.28 6.38 16.02
C ARG A 27 -18.01 5.74 14.84
N THR A 28 -18.84 6.52 14.13
CA THR A 28 -19.60 6.03 12.96
C THR A 28 -18.65 5.54 11.86
N ARG A 29 -17.58 6.29 11.57
CA ARG A 29 -16.58 5.87 10.57
C ARG A 29 -15.91 4.54 10.93
N ARG A 30 -15.57 4.34 12.20
CA ARG A 30 -15.00 3.06 12.65
C ARG A 30 -16.00 1.93 12.53
N ALA A 31 -17.27 2.14 12.92
CA ALA A 31 -18.32 1.14 12.78
C ALA A 31 -18.60 0.77 11.32
N LEU A 32 -18.43 1.72 10.39
CA LEU A 32 -18.68 1.53 8.95
C LEU A 32 -17.42 1.11 8.16
N MET A 33 -16.32 0.74 8.83
CA MET A 33 -15.06 0.43 8.13
C MET A 33 -15.21 -0.72 7.13
N GLN A 34 -15.85 -1.82 7.53
CA GLN A 34 -16.11 -2.94 6.62
C GLN A 34 -17.06 -2.57 5.49
N THR A 35 -18.12 -1.82 5.78
CA THR A 35 -19.06 -1.33 4.76
C THR A 35 -18.35 -0.42 3.75
N THR A 36 -17.44 0.43 4.21
CA THR A 36 -16.64 1.31 3.34
C THR A 36 -15.74 0.49 2.41
N GLU A 37 -15.13 -0.58 2.92
CA GLU A 37 -14.30 -1.47 2.09
C GLU A 37 -15.14 -2.23 1.06
N LEU A 38 -16.29 -2.77 1.44
CA LEU A 38 -17.22 -3.42 0.50
C LEU A 38 -17.69 -2.44 -0.58
N LEU A 39 -17.99 -1.19 -0.19
CA LEU A 39 -18.36 -0.13 -1.14
C LEU A 39 -17.22 0.15 -2.12
N ARG A 40 -15.98 0.28 -1.62
CA ARG A 40 -14.79 0.49 -2.46
C ARG A 40 -14.64 -0.64 -3.50
N GLN A 41 -14.74 -1.89 -3.07
CA GLN A 41 -14.67 -3.06 -3.95
C GLN A 41 -15.79 -3.03 -5.00
N LYS A 42 -17.01 -2.72 -4.58
CA LYS A 42 -18.17 -2.61 -5.48
C LYS A 42 -17.98 -1.46 -6.49
N MET A 43 -17.49 -0.32 -6.06
CA MET A 43 -17.20 0.80 -6.97
C MET A 43 -16.16 0.39 -8.03
N ILE A 44 -15.07 -0.25 -7.64
CA ILE A 44 -14.04 -0.74 -8.58
C ILE A 44 -14.66 -1.71 -9.60
N SER A 45 -15.61 -2.57 -9.19
CA SER A 45 -16.26 -3.53 -10.10
C SER A 45 -17.28 -2.90 -11.05
N VAL A 46 -17.85 -1.76 -10.70
CA VAL A 46 -18.90 -1.08 -11.50
C VAL A 46 -18.31 -0.01 -12.42
N PHE A 47 -17.28 0.70 -11.96
CA PHE A 47 -16.63 1.66 -12.84
C PHE A 47 -15.93 0.94 -14.00
N PRO A 48 -16.03 1.44 -15.23
CA PRO A 48 -15.27 0.94 -16.36
C PRO A 48 -13.79 1.36 -16.21
N ILE A 49 -13.18 0.91 -15.11
CA ILE A 49 -11.73 1.00 -14.97
C ILE A 49 -11.22 0.01 -16.01
N PRO A 50 -10.39 0.45 -16.98
CA PRO A 50 -9.78 -0.49 -17.90
C PRO A 50 -9.18 -1.60 -17.06
N VAL A 51 -9.62 -2.85 -17.29
CA VAL A 51 -8.99 -4.01 -16.64
C VAL A 51 -7.60 -4.09 -17.20
N SER A 52 -6.70 -3.31 -16.60
CA SER A 52 -5.31 -3.32 -16.94
C SER A 52 -4.74 -4.64 -16.46
N SER A 53 -4.06 -5.37 -17.33
CA SER A 53 -3.25 -6.51 -16.90
C SER A 53 -1.96 -6.06 -16.19
N TYR A 54 -1.75 -4.75 -16.02
CA TYR A 54 -0.55 -4.16 -15.46
C TYR A 54 -0.84 -3.47 -14.13
N TYR A 55 -0.07 -3.83 -13.11
CA TYR A 55 -0.17 -3.25 -11.78
C TYR A 55 1.21 -2.80 -11.30
N ILE A 56 1.21 -1.88 -10.34
CA ILE A 56 2.40 -1.43 -9.64
C ILE A 56 2.25 -1.88 -8.19
N ILE A 57 3.29 -2.53 -7.63
CA ILE A 57 3.36 -2.81 -6.21
C ILE A 57 4.37 -1.88 -5.55
N ASP A 58 3.99 -1.31 -4.42
CA ASP A 58 4.90 -0.57 -3.54
C ASP A 58 4.51 -0.77 -2.08
N SER A 59 5.46 -0.48 -1.18
CA SER A 59 5.22 -0.54 0.26
C SER A 59 5.56 0.78 0.93
N PHE A 60 4.77 1.16 1.92
CA PHE A 60 5.01 2.36 2.69
C PHE A 60 4.76 2.16 4.19
N PRO A 61 5.46 2.91 5.05
CA PRO A 61 5.34 2.78 6.48
C PRO A 61 3.99 3.31 7.00
N LEU A 62 3.32 2.54 7.85
CA LEU A 62 2.19 2.96 8.67
C LEU A 62 2.64 3.05 10.13
N ALA A 63 3.33 4.14 10.46
CA ALA A 63 3.92 4.31 11.77
C ALA A 63 2.86 4.57 12.85
N VAL A 64 2.88 3.77 13.90
CA VAL A 64 2.14 4.03 15.15
C VAL A 64 2.87 5.11 15.96
N CYS A 65 4.19 5.00 16.06
CA CYS A 65 5.03 6.03 16.67
C CYS A 65 6.49 5.97 16.17
N LYS A 66 7.24 7.03 16.44
CA LYS A 66 8.68 7.10 16.18
C LYS A 66 9.45 6.16 17.08
N PHE A 67 10.63 5.72 16.65
CA PHE A 67 11.48 4.75 17.36
C PHE A 67 11.71 5.10 18.83
N GLY A 68 12.08 6.34 19.15
CA GLY A 68 12.34 6.76 20.53
C GLY A 68 11.15 6.64 21.49
N ARG A 69 9.92 6.57 20.97
CA ARG A 69 8.70 6.37 21.75
C ARG A 69 8.23 4.92 21.80
N ALA A 70 8.76 4.05 20.97
CA ALA A 70 8.25 2.69 20.76
C ALA A 70 8.22 1.86 22.06
N ARG A 71 9.26 1.94 22.89
CA ARG A 71 9.33 1.20 24.15
C ARG A 71 8.23 1.56 25.16
N TYR A 72 7.72 2.79 25.08
CA TYR A 72 6.64 3.30 25.95
C TYR A 72 5.26 3.16 25.29
N CYS A 73 5.21 2.82 24.01
CA CYS A 73 3.98 2.73 23.28
C CYS A 73 3.22 1.45 23.66
N LYS A 74 2.06 1.61 24.25
CA LYS A 74 1.15 0.49 24.58
C LYS A 74 0.19 0.18 23.43
N ALA A 75 0.04 1.10 22.46
CA ALA A 75 -0.85 0.94 21.34
C ALA A 75 -0.36 -0.18 20.41
N PHE A 76 -1.27 -1.10 20.08
CA PHE A 76 -1.03 -2.25 19.22
C PHE A 76 0.04 -3.25 19.72
N ARG A 77 0.47 -3.15 20.98
CA ARG A 77 1.32 -4.16 21.58
C ARG A 77 0.54 -5.48 21.64
N GLY A 78 1.12 -6.56 21.14
CA GLY A 78 0.43 -7.85 21.02
C GLY A 78 -0.55 -7.97 19.80
N HIS A 79 -0.64 -6.93 18.97
CA HIS A 79 -1.45 -6.94 17.74
C HIS A 79 -0.61 -6.89 16.48
N GLY A 80 0.61 -7.42 16.51
CA GLY A 80 1.47 -7.56 15.36
C GLY A 80 2.25 -6.29 14.95
N ALA A 81 2.14 -5.18 15.69
CA ALA A 81 2.99 -4.02 15.43
C ALA A 81 4.46 -4.33 15.77
N ASP A 82 5.38 -3.94 14.92
CA ASP A 82 6.81 -4.22 15.06
C ASP A 82 7.68 -3.07 14.56
N TYR A 83 9.00 -3.21 14.69
CA TYR A 83 9.97 -2.22 14.23
C TYR A 83 10.24 -2.37 12.74
N GLY A 84 10.18 -1.26 12.03
CA GLY A 84 10.52 -1.17 10.61
C GLY A 84 11.50 -0.05 10.33
N LYS A 85 12.16 -0.16 9.18
CA LYS A 85 13.06 0.88 8.64
C LYS A 85 12.46 1.48 7.39
N CYS A 86 12.51 2.80 7.29
CA CYS A 86 12.18 3.54 6.08
C CYS A 86 13.48 4.11 5.50
N PRO A 87 14.13 3.43 4.52
CA PRO A 87 15.43 3.85 3.99
C PRO A 87 15.38 5.23 3.34
N SER A 88 14.29 5.58 2.66
CA SER A 88 14.12 6.87 1.99
C SER A 88 14.13 8.05 2.96
N LYS A 89 13.62 7.86 4.18
CA LYS A 89 13.60 8.85 5.26
C LYS A 89 14.72 8.68 6.28
N LYS A 90 15.54 7.62 6.13
CA LYS A 90 16.56 7.22 7.12
C LYS A 90 16.02 7.10 8.55
N GLU A 91 14.77 6.69 8.69
CA GLU A 91 14.07 6.59 9.96
C GLU A 91 13.73 5.14 10.30
N THR A 92 13.81 4.84 11.60
CA THR A 92 13.21 3.63 12.19
C THR A 92 11.91 4.03 12.86
N TYR A 93 10.88 3.22 12.70
CA TYR A 93 9.56 3.44 13.27
C TYR A 93 9.03 2.16 13.91
N TYR A 94 7.99 2.29 14.73
CA TYR A 94 7.22 1.19 15.28
C TYR A 94 5.81 1.22 14.71
N GLY A 95 5.34 0.10 14.16
CA GLY A 95 4.00 0.03 13.57
C GLY A 95 3.87 -1.08 12.54
N TYR A 96 3.32 -0.73 11.40
CA TYR A 96 2.99 -1.63 10.29
C TYR A 96 3.58 -1.13 8.99
N LYS A 97 3.55 -1.99 7.99
CA LYS A 97 3.85 -1.68 6.60
C LYS A 97 2.61 -1.97 5.77
N VAL A 98 2.26 -1.08 4.87
CA VAL A 98 1.19 -1.30 3.89
C VAL A 98 1.85 -1.67 2.58
N HIS A 99 1.45 -2.80 2.02
CA HIS A 99 1.75 -3.18 0.64
C HIS A 99 0.52 -2.88 -0.19
N ALA A 100 0.66 -2.13 -1.27
CA ALA A 100 -0.45 -1.76 -2.13
C ALA A 100 -0.20 -2.18 -3.57
N LEU A 101 -1.20 -2.79 -4.19
CA LEU A 101 -1.25 -3.10 -5.60
C LEU A 101 -2.15 -2.08 -6.29
N ILE A 102 -1.58 -1.31 -7.21
CA ILE A 102 -2.22 -0.13 -7.81
C ILE A 102 -2.24 -0.29 -9.32
N THR A 103 -3.34 0.08 -9.96
CA THR A 103 -3.43 0.12 -11.43
C THR A 103 -2.56 1.24 -12.01
N LEU A 104 -2.29 1.22 -13.29
CA LEU A 104 -1.53 2.29 -13.96
C LEU A 104 -2.24 3.64 -13.88
N GLU A 105 -3.56 3.66 -13.72
CA GLU A 105 -4.39 4.85 -13.56
C GLU A 105 -4.37 5.41 -12.13
N GLY A 106 -3.82 4.66 -11.17
CA GLY A 106 -3.69 5.09 -9.77
C GLY A 106 -4.80 4.57 -8.82
N TYR A 107 -5.61 3.60 -9.26
CA TYR A 107 -6.62 2.98 -8.38
C TYR A 107 -5.98 1.87 -7.54
N ILE A 108 -6.29 1.84 -6.26
CA ILE A 108 -5.86 0.77 -5.35
C ILE A 108 -6.71 -0.48 -5.65
N ALA A 109 -6.10 -1.45 -6.31
CA ALA A 109 -6.74 -2.73 -6.63
C ALA A 109 -6.82 -3.64 -5.40
N SER A 110 -5.72 -3.74 -4.65
CA SER A 110 -5.63 -4.49 -3.40
C SER A 110 -4.59 -3.89 -2.46
N PHE A 111 -4.70 -4.17 -1.18
CA PHE A 111 -3.67 -3.81 -0.20
C PHE A 111 -3.63 -4.83 0.93
N GLU A 112 -2.45 -4.96 1.55
CA GLU A 112 -2.19 -5.79 2.73
C GLU A 112 -1.48 -4.97 3.78
N ILE A 113 -1.80 -5.20 5.06
CA ILE A 113 -1.17 -4.55 6.20
C ILE A 113 -0.41 -5.60 7.00
N THR A 114 0.91 -5.50 7.00
CA THR A 114 1.80 -6.44 7.68
C THR A 114 2.53 -5.76 8.84
N PRO A 115 3.11 -6.51 9.78
CA PRO A 115 4.09 -5.96 10.72
C PRO A 115 5.20 -5.19 9.98
N ALA A 116 5.71 -4.11 10.57
CA ALA A 116 6.71 -3.27 9.91
C ALA A 116 8.03 -4.01 9.58
N SER A 117 8.32 -5.11 10.27
CA SER A 117 9.47 -5.99 10.04
C SER A 117 9.32 -6.94 8.85
N THR A 118 8.10 -7.15 8.35
CA THR A 118 7.82 -8.09 7.25
C THR A 118 8.60 -7.72 5.99
N ASP A 119 9.19 -8.73 5.34
CA ASP A 119 9.89 -8.54 4.07
C ASP A 119 8.89 -8.19 2.95
N ASP A 120 9.29 -7.32 2.03
CA ASP A 120 8.43 -6.90 0.92
C ASP A 120 8.00 -8.08 0.03
N ARG A 121 8.83 -9.13 -0.05
CA ARG A 121 8.53 -10.36 -0.80
C ARG A 121 7.41 -11.19 -0.16
N GLU A 122 7.32 -11.21 1.17
CA GLU A 122 6.20 -11.85 1.88
C GLU A 122 4.90 -11.07 1.62
N GLY A 123 4.93 -9.75 1.75
CA GLY A 123 3.81 -8.91 1.40
C GLY A 123 3.33 -9.10 -0.05
N LEU A 124 4.24 -9.31 -1.00
CA LEU A 124 3.88 -9.66 -2.37
C LEU A 124 3.17 -11.01 -2.47
N ARG A 125 3.67 -12.04 -1.76
CA ARG A 125 3.04 -13.38 -1.78
C ARG A 125 1.61 -13.33 -1.26
N ASP A 126 1.41 -12.66 -0.13
CA ASP A 126 0.11 -12.54 0.52
C ASP A 126 -0.86 -11.75 -0.37
N LEU A 127 -0.40 -10.61 -0.90
CA LEU A 127 -1.20 -9.75 -1.75
C LEU A 127 -1.62 -10.42 -3.06
N THR A 128 -0.78 -11.31 -3.59
CA THR A 128 -1.01 -12.01 -4.87
C THR A 128 -1.57 -13.42 -4.70
N ALA A 129 -2.00 -13.82 -3.50
CA ALA A 129 -2.47 -15.19 -3.23
C ALA A 129 -3.62 -15.64 -4.15
N HIS A 130 -4.50 -14.70 -4.54
CA HIS A 130 -5.67 -14.95 -5.39
C HIS A 130 -5.56 -14.27 -6.77
N TRP A 131 -4.36 -13.86 -7.17
CA TRP A 131 -4.13 -13.18 -8.43
C TRP A 131 -3.46 -14.11 -9.45
N SER A 132 -3.82 -13.94 -10.74
CA SER A 132 -3.21 -14.64 -11.87
C SER A 132 -3.36 -13.81 -13.14
N ASN A 133 -2.59 -14.15 -14.19
CA ASN A 133 -2.65 -13.53 -15.51
C ASN A 133 -2.43 -12.00 -15.51
N VAL A 134 -1.54 -11.52 -14.64
CA VAL A 134 -1.22 -10.11 -14.48
C VAL A 134 0.28 -9.85 -14.56
N THR A 135 0.63 -8.63 -14.91
CA THR A 135 2.00 -8.12 -14.90
C THR A 135 2.15 -7.14 -13.74
N ILE A 136 3.13 -7.35 -12.88
CA ILE A 136 3.39 -6.52 -11.71
C ILE A 136 4.74 -5.82 -11.86
N LEU A 137 4.73 -4.49 -11.80
CA LEU A 137 5.92 -3.65 -11.75
C LEU A 137 6.29 -3.40 -10.29
N ALA A 138 7.53 -3.70 -9.91
CA ALA A 138 7.97 -3.64 -8.52
C ALA A 138 9.32 -2.93 -8.35
N ASP A 139 9.61 -2.49 -7.13
CA ASP A 139 10.94 -2.01 -6.77
C ASP A 139 11.93 -3.17 -6.53
N LYS A 140 13.19 -2.81 -6.40
CA LYS A 140 14.30 -3.72 -6.08
C LYS A 140 14.15 -4.48 -4.76
N GLY A 141 13.28 -4.03 -3.85
CA GLY A 141 12.92 -4.74 -2.61
C GLY A 141 12.23 -6.08 -2.87
N TYR A 142 11.55 -6.20 -4.00
CA TYR A 142 10.82 -7.41 -4.40
C TYR A 142 11.67 -8.42 -5.19
N VAL A 143 12.97 -8.15 -5.40
CA VAL A 143 13.89 -9.09 -6.08
C VAL A 143 14.28 -10.21 -5.13
N GLY A 144 14.06 -11.47 -5.52
CA GLY A 144 14.47 -12.66 -4.79
C GLY A 144 14.90 -13.77 -5.73
N LYS A 145 15.78 -14.68 -5.25
CA LYS A 145 16.35 -15.76 -6.07
C LYS A 145 15.27 -16.62 -6.74
N ASN A 146 14.17 -16.89 -6.03
CA ASN A 146 13.09 -17.76 -6.51
C ASN A 146 11.78 -16.97 -6.79
N MET A 147 11.73 -15.69 -6.43
CA MET A 147 10.50 -14.88 -6.51
C MET A 147 9.92 -14.83 -7.92
N GLY A 148 10.78 -14.69 -8.95
CA GLY A 148 10.34 -14.69 -10.34
C GLY A 148 9.68 -16.01 -10.75
N GLN A 149 10.23 -17.14 -10.33
CA GLN A 149 9.67 -18.48 -10.60
C GLN A 149 8.34 -18.68 -9.85
N GLU A 150 8.29 -18.35 -8.55
CA GLU A 150 7.08 -18.43 -7.74
C GLU A 150 5.92 -17.63 -8.34
N MET A 151 6.21 -16.41 -8.86
CA MET A 151 5.20 -15.60 -9.53
C MET A 151 4.81 -16.18 -10.88
N GLN A 152 5.76 -16.71 -11.64
CA GLN A 152 5.50 -17.34 -12.94
C GLN A 152 4.62 -18.58 -12.81
N GLU A 153 4.77 -19.38 -11.77
CA GLU A 153 3.90 -20.54 -11.46
C GLU A 153 2.42 -20.10 -11.25
N LYS A 154 2.20 -18.88 -10.80
CA LYS A 154 0.86 -18.26 -10.67
C LYS A 154 0.41 -17.52 -11.94
N ASN A 155 1.13 -17.63 -13.05
CA ASN A 155 0.93 -16.84 -14.26
C ASN A 155 1.03 -15.31 -14.00
N ILE A 156 1.89 -14.90 -13.07
CA ILE A 156 2.18 -13.50 -12.77
C ILE A 156 3.55 -13.15 -13.32
N CYS A 157 3.61 -12.16 -14.21
CA CYS A 157 4.86 -11.65 -14.75
C CYS A 157 5.40 -10.53 -13.83
N LEU A 158 6.46 -10.80 -13.06
CA LEU A 158 7.05 -9.83 -12.14
C LEU A 158 8.22 -9.09 -12.77
N PHE A 159 8.05 -7.80 -13.01
CA PHE A 159 9.11 -6.87 -13.44
C PHE A 159 9.63 -6.05 -12.27
N ALA A 160 10.55 -6.62 -11.51
CA ALA A 160 11.21 -5.90 -10.43
C ALA A 160 12.47 -5.18 -10.91
N LEU A 161 12.68 -3.96 -10.43
CA LEU A 161 13.93 -3.22 -10.67
C LEU A 161 15.11 -3.97 -10.05
N LYS A 162 16.10 -4.29 -10.87
CA LYS A 162 17.30 -4.98 -10.40
C LYS A 162 18.20 -4.05 -9.57
N ARG A 163 18.96 -4.61 -8.65
CA ARG A 163 19.96 -3.86 -7.87
C ARG A 163 21.09 -3.38 -8.79
N SER A 164 21.76 -2.28 -8.43
CA SER A 164 22.84 -1.69 -9.21
C SER A 164 24.02 -2.65 -9.48
N ASN A 165 24.24 -3.60 -8.57
CA ASN A 165 25.28 -4.62 -8.68
C ASN A 165 24.81 -5.89 -9.43
N SER A 166 23.63 -5.89 -10.02
CA SER A 166 23.15 -7.04 -10.82
C SER A 166 23.92 -7.13 -12.13
N LYS A 167 24.34 -8.33 -12.50
CA LYS A 167 25.00 -8.60 -13.80
C LYS A 167 24.08 -8.33 -15.00
N GLU A 168 22.78 -8.46 -14.80
CA GLU A 168 21.76 -8.18 -15.80
C GLU A 168 20.89 -7.01 -15.32
N ASN A 169 20.73 -6.01 -16.16
CA ASN A 169 19.85 -4.88 -15.87
C ASN A 169 18.86 -4.67 -17.00
N TRP A 170 17.69 -4.15 -16.66
CA TRP A 170 16.72 -3.70 -17.65
C TRP A 170 17.30 -2.56 -18.51
N PRO A 171 16.92 -2.45 -19.78
CA PRO A 171 17.24 -1.29 -20.61
C PRO A 171 16.88 0.02 -19.91
N LYS A 172 17.64 1.08 -20.18
CA LYS A 172 17.45 2.40 -19.55
C LYS A 172 16.02 2.92 -19.71
N SER A 173 15.42 2.73 -20.87
CA SER A 173 14.03 3.11 -21.18
C SER A 173 13.01 2.41 -20.26
N VAL A 174 13.16 1.11 -20.07
CA VAL A 174 12.27 0.31 -19.19
C VAL A 174 12.42 0.77 -17.73
N ARG A 175 13.64 0.98 -17.26
CA ARG A 175 13.87 1.49 -15.90
C ARG A 175 13.23 2.85 -15.68
N GLN A 176 13.38 3.78 -16.65
CA GLN A 176 12.77 5.10 -16.58
C GLN A 176 11.25 5.03 -16.57
N LEU A 177 10.66 4.13 -17.36
CA LEU A 177 9.22 3.90 -17.37
C LEU A 177 8.73 3.42 -15.99
N ILE A 178 9.38 2.40 -15.42
CA ILE A 178 9.02 1.88 -14.09
C ILE A 178 9.13 2.99 -13.03
N PHE A 179 10.19 3.79 -13.04
CA PHE A 179 10.34 4.93 -12.12
C PHE A 179 9.23 5.97 -12.29
N LYS A 180 8.88 6.31 -13.53
CA LYS A 180 7.80 7.26 -13.82
C LYS A 180 6.45 6.75 -13.32
N LEU A 181 6.16 5.47 -13.52
CA LEU A 181 4.91 4.86 -13.10
C LEU A 181 4.82 4.76 -11.57
N ARG A 182 5.92 4.39 -10.89
CA ARG A 182 5.95 4.30 -9.42
C ARG A 182 5.71 5.62 -8.70
N ARG A 183 6.12 6.76 -9.27
CA ARG A 183 5.81 8.08 -8.70
C ARG A 183 4.32 8.37 -8.55
N ARG A 184 3.44 7.56 -9.15
CA ARG A 184 1.98 7.66 -8.97
C ARG A 184 1.51 7.06 -7.65
N VAL A 185 2.36 6.26 -7.01
CA VAL A 185 2.09 5.59 -5.73
C VAL A 185 2.59 6.43 -4.55
N GLU A 186 3.64 7.23 -4.76
CA GLU A 186 4.21 8.15 -3.77
C GLU A 186 3.39 9.45 -3.69
#